data_0e65084e4ba1832c6680028b992fb100
#
_entry.id   0e65084e4ba1832c6680028b992fb100
#
_cell.length_a   1.000
_cell.length_b   1.000
_cell.length_c   1.000
_cell.angle_alpha   90.00
_cell.angle_beta   90.00
_cell.angle_gamma   90.00
#
_symmetry.space_group_name_H-M   'P 1'
#
loop_
_entity.id
_entity.type
_entity.pdbx_description
1 polymer ?
#
loop_
_entity_poly.entity_id
_entity_poly.type
_entity_poly.pdbx_seq_one_letter_code
_entity_poly.pdbx_strand_id
1 'polypeptide(L)'
;MAQNVISITQLNEYIRGKMDADPLLAQVAVRGEISNYMLYPSGHHYFTLKDESSALRCVMFKGNAMRLRFRPENGMKVIAMGKVSVFPRDGAYQLYCSALAMDGVGDLYAAFEQLKRKLAQQGLFDPAHKKPLPKFPGTIGIITSSAGAAVHDMLRILRKRYPLTQVRLLPVRVQGAEAPGEIAAAIRYANYHRLADLLIVGRGGGSIEDLWAFNDEQVAYAIYESQIPVISAVGHEPDVTISDFVADLRAATPSNAAELAVPDQDSLRQNLDSMSAAMAVAFDRQLKAARQHLRMLSQSPALQSPTGYLEHREKSLQLLANRLATAQDRNVHQKKQRYIAAVSKLDAMSPLKVLTRGYSMAQTEDGTVVRSVGQVELGQRIQISLSDGTIGATVMKKEEAK
;
A
#
# COMPACT_ATOMS: atom_id res chain seq x y z
N MET A 1 -7.23 23.80 91.24
CA MET A 1 -6.62 23.88 89.91
C MET A 1 -7.56 24.68 89.02
N ALA A 2 -7.16 25.88 88.61
CA ALA A 2 -8.02 26.71 87.74
C ALA A 2 -8.10 25.98 86.37
N GLN A 3 -9.26 25.47 86.00
CA GLN A 3 -9.52 24.96 84.69
C GLN A 3 -9.35 26.14 83.72
N ASN A 4 -8.32 26.09 82.84
CA ASN A 4 -8.20 27.06 81.78
C ASN A 4 -9.37 26.88 80.81
N VAL A 5 -10.34 27.82 80.92
CA VAL A 5 -11.46 27.87 79.95
C VAL A 5 -10.94 28.40 78.63
N ILE A 6 -10.99 27.55 77.58
CA ILE A 6 -10.57 27.89 76.21
C ILE A 6 -11.81 28.03 75.32
N SER A 7 -11.73 28.87 74.29
CA SER A 7 -12.80 28.99 73.32
C SER A 7 -12.83 27.75 72.34
N ILE A 8 -13.98 27.51 71.67
CA ILE A 8 -14.16 26.44 70.73
C ILE A 8 -13.10 26.56 69.59
N THR A 9 -12.85 27.78 69.13
CA THR A 9 -11.84 28.06 68.13
C THR A 9 -10.46 27.65 68.62
N GLN A 10 -10.06 28.02 69.81
CA GLN A 10 -8.76 27.64 70.40
C GLN A 10 -8.63 26.13 70.55
N LEU A 11 -9.72 25.43 70.89
CA LEU A 11 -9.72 23.97 70.97
C LEU A 11 -9.52 23.33 69.59
N ASN A 12 -10.30 23.79 68.60
CA ASN A 12 -10.19 23.24 67.22
C ASN A 12 -8.80 23.51 66.57
N GLU A 13 -8.22 24.69 66.80
CA GLU A 13 -6.87 25.02 66.39
C GLU A 13 -5.81 24.17 67.12
N TYR A 14 -5.98 23.91 68.41
CA TYR A 14 -5.08 23.01 69.10
C TYR A 14 -5.12 21.59 68.59
N ILE A 15 -6.33 21.02 68.36
CA ILE A 15 -6.51 19.67 67.79
C ILE A 15 -5.94 19.63 66.40
N ARG A 16 -6.20 20.63 65.55
CA ARG A 16 -5.63 20.76 64.24
C ARG A 16 -4.09 20.73 64.23
N GLY A 17 -3.49 21.55 65.14
CA GLY A 17 -2.03 21.60 65.29
C GLY A 17 -1.42 20.25 65.69
N LYS A 18 -2.12 19.52 66.59
CA LYS A 18 -1.69 18.14 66.94
C LYS A 18 -1.78 17.15 65.79
N MET A 19 -2.89 17.18 65.04
CA MET A 19 -3.05 16.31 63.85
C MET A 19 -2.07 16.68 62.72
N ASP A 20 -1.85 17.97 62.49
CA ASP A 20 -0.93 18.46 61.46
C ASP A 20 0.53 18.15 61.77
N ALA A 21 0.88 18.00 63.09
CA ALA A 21 2.21 17.62 63.54
C ALA A 21 2.47 16.11 63.53
N ASP A 22 1.47 15.29 63.32
CA ASP A 22 1.60 13.83 63.26
C ASP A 22 2.07 13.38 61.88
N PRO A 23 3.28 12.75 61.75
CA PRO A 23 3.79 12.28 60.50
C PRO A 23 2.92 11.22 59.82
N LEU A 24 2.20 10.38 60.56
CA LEU A 24 1.31 9.36 60.04
C LEU A 24 0.06 10.00 59.38
N LEU A 25 -0.47 11.09 59.94
CA LEU A 25 -1.62 11.80 59.39
C LEU A 25 -1.27 12.78 58.27
N ALA A 26 0.00 13.16 58.17
CA ALA A 26 0.49 14.05 57.10
C ALA A 26 0.47 13.39 55.72
N GLN A 27 0.66 12.06 55.65
CA GLN A 27 0.61 11.30 54.40
C GLN A 27 0.02 9.92 54.66
N VAL A 28 -1.28 9.80 54.48
CA VAL A 28 -2.04 8.58 54.71
C VAL A 28 -2.67 8.07 53.41
N ALA A 29 -2.73 6.76 53.24
CA ALA A 29 -3.49 6.09 52.19
C ALA A 29 -4.68 5.38 52.86
N VAL A 30 -5.88 5.74 52.49
CA VAL A 30 -7.14 5.19 53.04
C VAL A 30 -7.89 4.47 51.94
N ARG A 31 -8.20 3.20 52.17
CA ARG A 31 -9.05 2.36 51.29
C ARG A 31 -10.50 2.51 51.69
N GLY A 32 -11.40 2.66 50.74
CA GLY A 32 -12.82 2.69 51.00
C GLY A 32 -13.65 2.82 49.72
N GLU A 33 -14.96 2.73 49.88
CA GLU A 33 -15.94 2.93 48.81
C GLU A 33 -16.40 4.39 48.81
N ILE A 34 -16.44 5.02 47.64
CA ILE A 34 -16.94 6.38 47.46
C ILE A 34 -18.46 6.41 47.68
N SER A 35 -18.90 7.34 48.49
CA SER A 35 -20.31 7.65 48.69
C SER A 35 -20.52 9.15 48.80
N ASN A 36 -21.75 9.63 48.56
CA ASN A 36 -22.10 11.05 48.60
C ASN A 36 -21.19 11.96 47.78
N TYR A 37 -20.79 11.48 46.62
CA TYR A 37 -19.92 12.24 45.73
C TYR A 37 -20.63 13.45 45.14
N MET A 38 -20.01 14.61 45.27
CA MET A 38 -20.48 15.89 44.73
C MET A 38 -19.33 16.68 44.10
N LEU A 39 -19.54 17.13 42.87
CA LEU A 39 -18.66 18.08 42.18
C LEU A 39 -19.24 19.48 42.30
N TYR A 40 -18.53 20.38 42.94
CA TYR A 40 -18.97 21.76 43.12
C TYR A 40 -18.56 22.63 41.92
N PRO A 41 -19.27 23.75 41.63
CA PRO A 41 -18.93 24.66 40.54
C PRO A 41 -17.49 25.21 40.57
N SER A 42 -16.91 25.26 41.81
CA SER A 42 -15.49 25.63 42.03
C SER A 42 -14.49 24.61 41.49
N GLY A 43 -14.94 23.44 41.03
CA GLY A 43 -14.10 22.34 40.59
C GLY A 43 -13.48 21.50 41.71
N HIS A 44 -13.98 21.67 42.95
CA HIS A 44 -13.60 20.83 44.09
C HIS A 44 -14.53 19.63 44.18
N HIS A 45 -13.96 18.46 44.47
CA HIS A 45 -14.70 17.23 44.69
C HIS A 45 -14.87 16.99 46.19
N TYR A 46 -16.09 16.73 46.61
CA TYR A 46 -16.45 16.35 47.97
C TYR A 46 -17.06 14.96 47.92
N PHE A 47 -16.59 14.07 48.77
CA PHE A 47 -17.12 12.72 48.88
C PHE A 47 -16.86 12.14 50.28
N THR A 48 -17.48 11.03 50.54
CA THR A 48 -17.26 10.25 51.76
C THR A 48 -16.67 8.92 51.38
N LEU A 49 -15.56 8.53 51.97
CA LEU A 49 -15.07 7.14 51.92
C LEU A 49 -15.72 6.36 53.03
N LYS A 50 -16.30 5.23 52.74
CA LYS A 50 -16.90 4.32 53.74
C LYS A 50 -16.28 2.93 53.60
N ASP A 51 -16.20 2.22 54.71
CA ASP A 51 -15.98 0.79 54.82
C ASP A 51 -17.20 0.14 55.52
N GLU A 52 -17.08 -1.12 55.99
CA GLU A 52 -18.15 -1.84 56.62
C GLU A 52 -18.65 -1.18 57.93
N SER A 53 -17.84 -0.37 58.61
CA SER A 53 -18.12 0.13 59.97
C SER A 53 -17.92 1.64 60.12
N SER A 54 -17.24 2.29 59.22
CA SER A 54 -16.77 3.67 59.37
C SER A 54 -16.92 4.51 58.12
N ALA A 55 -16.93 5.84 58.29
CA ALA A 55 -16.98 6.78 57.18
C ALA A 55 -16.06 7.99 57.45
N LEU A 56 -15.35 8.40 56.40
CA LEU A 56 -14.42 9.51 56.42
C LEU A 56 -14.77 10.55 55.35
N ARG A 57 -14.97 11.80 55.76
CA ARG A 57 -15.18 12.89 54.79
C ARG A 57 -13.88 13.20 54.02
N CYS A 58 -14.00 13.39 52.74
CA CYS A 58 -12.87 13.64 51.82
C CYS A 58 -13.12 14.89 50.99
N VAL A 59 -12.06 15.66 50.79
CA VAL A 59 -12.06 16.83 49.90
C VAL A 59 -10.87 16.74 48.96
N MET A 60 -11.12 16.84 47.69
CA MET A 60 -10.05 16.95 46.67
C MET A 60 -10.17 18.29 45.96
N PHE A 61 -9.13 19.10 46.06
CA PHE A 61 -9.09 20.40 45.41
C PHE A 61 -8.91 20.28 43.91
N LYS A 62 -9.43 21.25 43.15
CA LYS A 62 -9.41 21.30 41.68
C LYS A 62 -8.04 20.95 41.06
N GLY A 63 -6.95 21.51 41.64
CA GLY A 63 -5.60 21.25 41.12
C GLY A 63 -5.17 19.77 41.15
N ASN A 64 -5.62 19.02 42.15
CA ASN A 64 -5.38 17.58 42.27
C ASN A 64 -6.41 16.81 41.49
N ALA A 65 -7.65 17.23 41.43
CA ALA A 65 -8.73 16.61 40.68
C ALA A 65 -8.48 16.61 39.16
N MET A 66 -7.83 17.65 38.61
CA MET A 66 -7.42 17.71 37.21
C MET A 66 -6.40 16.63 36.79
N ARG A 67 -5.73 15.98 37.73
CA ARG A 67 -4.77 14.91 37.49
C ARG A 67 -5.40 13.52 37.53
N LEU A 68 -6.70 13.42 37.85
CA LEU A 68 -7.43 12.16 37.89
C LEU A 68 -7.54 11.61 36.43
N ARG A 69 -7.26 10.32 36.27
CA ARG A 69 -7.41 9.60 35.01
C ARG A 69 -8.79 8.98 34.84
N PHE A 70 -9.64 9.08 35.86
CA PHE A 70 -11.01 8.57 35.87
C PHE A 70 -11.93 9.55 36.54
N ARG A 71 -13.22 9.46 36.29
CA ARG A 71 -14.26 10.26 36.94
C ARG A 71 -14.76 9.50 38.17
N PRO A 72 -14.61 10.03 39.40
CA PRO A 72 -15.11 9.37 40.61
C PRO A 72 -16.64 9.30 40.57
N GLU A 73 -17.18 8.16 40.95
CA GLU A 73 -18.62 7.92 41.05
C GLU A 73 -18.94 7.16 42.35
N ASN A 74 -20.21 7.28 42.83
CA ASN A 74 -20.64 6.54 44.01
C ASN A 74 -20.56 5.03 43.79
N GLY A 75 -20.11 4.30 44.80
CA GLY A 75 -19.92 2.83 44.73
C GLY A 75 -18.52 2.37 44.27
N MET A 76 -17.67 3.29 43.80
CA MET A 76 -16.31 2.93 43.42
C MET A 76 -15.42 2.64 44.63
N LYS A 77 -14.71 1.52 44.65
CA LYS A 77 -13.65 1.20 45.62
C LYS A 77 -12.35 1.89 45.20
N VAL A 78 -11.80 2.69 46.13
CA VAL A 78 -10.63 3.52 45.85
C VAL A 78 -9.65 3.53 47.01
N ILE A 79 -8.42 3.88 46.70
CA ILE A 79 -7.37 4.22 47.65
C ILE A 79 -7.15 5.74 47.52
N ALA A 80 -7.54 6.49 48.52
CA ALA A 80 -7.32 7.93 48.59
C ALA A 80 -6.07 8.23 49.41
N MET A 81 -5.15 8.97 48.79
CA MET A 81 -3.91 9.41 49.42
C MET A 81 -4.02 10.89 49.77
N GLY A 82 -3.58 11.28 50.94
CA GLY A 82 -3.66 12.67 51.35
C GLY A 82 -3.28 12.90 52.80
N LYS A 83 -3.64 14.07 53.31
CA LYS A 83 -3.43 14.50 54.67
C LYS A 83 -4.75 14.54 55.44
N VAL A 84 -4.79 13.95 56.64
CA VAL A 84 -5.93 14.10 57.55
C VAL A 84 -5.71 15.33 58.42
N SER A 85 -6.70 16.21 58.47
CA SER A 85 -6.64 17.41 59.29
C SER A 85 -8.05 17.84 59.73
N VAL A 86 -8.16 18.73 60.71
CA VAL A 86 -9.44 19.27 61.19
C VAL A 86 -9.85 20.49 60.36
N PHE A 87 -11.11 20.55 59.96
CA PHE A 87 -11.68 21.75 59.39
C PHE A 87 -12.07 22.71 60.49
N PRO A 88 -11.43 23.89 60.65
CA PRO A 88 -11.52 24.71 61.87
C PRO A 88 -12.91 25.19 62.20
N ARG A 89 -13.79 25.45 61.24
CA ARG A 89 -15.12 25.98 61.43
C ARG A 89 -16.07 25.00 62.12
N ASP A 90 -15.97 23.70 61.70
CA ASP A 90 -16.91 22.67 62.15
C ASP A 90 -16.29 21.72 63.17
N GLY A 91 -14.98 21.79 63.39
CA GLY A 91 -14.25 20.87 64.26
C GLY A 91 -14.20 19.43 63.72
N ALA A 92 -14.70 19.19 62.51
CA ALA A 92 -14.71 17.87 61.85
C ALA A 92 -13.35 17.53 61.25
N TYR A 93 -12.87 16.31 61.46
CA TYR A 93 -11.70 15.83 60.75
C TYR A 93 -12.09 15.33 59.35
N GLN A 94 -11.20 15.55 58.40
CA GLN A 94 -11.41 15.15 57.00
C GLN A 94 -10.09 14.84 56.28
N LEU A 95 -10.17 14.06 55.24
CA LEU A 95 -9.04 13.76 54.38
C LEU A 95 -8.95 14.79 53.26
N TYR A 96 -7.85 15.51 53.19
CA TYR A 96 -7.51 16.38 52.07
C TYR A 96 -6.75 15.55 51.02
N CYS A 97 -7.46 15.06 50.00
CA CYS A 97 -6.94 14.14 49.00
C CYS A 97 -5.97 14.84 48.06
N SER A 98 -4.77 14.31 47.96
CA SER A 98 -3.76 14.69 46.93
C SER A 98 -3.81 13.81 45.72
N ALA A 99 -4.14 12.51 45.87
CA ALA A 99 -4.30 11.54 44.80
C ALA A 99 -5.44 10.55 45.12
N LEU A 100 -6.03 10.00 44.08
CA LEU A 100 -7.06 8.97 44.15
C LEU A 100 -6.75 7.90 43.13
N ALA A 101 -6.69 6.65 43.51
CA ALA A 101 -6.46 5.49 42.66
C ALA A 101 -7.61 4.50 42.84
N MET A 102 -7.96 3.77 41.79
CA MET A 102 -8.93 2.67 41.92
C MET A 102 -8.29 1.51 42.69
N ASP A 103 -9.04 0.92 43.60
CA ASP A 103 -8.56 -0.22 44.40
C ASP A 103 -8.61 -1.49 43.53
N GLY A 104 -7.54 -2.28 43.55
CA GLY A 104 -7.43 -3.52 42.76
C GLY A 104 -6.87 -3.37 41.34
N VAL A 105 -6.83 -2.15 40.77
CA VAL A 105 -6.32 -1.96 39.38
C VAL A 105 -4.84 -2.32 39.25
N GLY A 106 -4.04 -2.07 40.28
CA GLY A 106 -2.62 -2.44 40.28
C GLY A 106 -2.39 -3.95 40.22
N ASP A 107 -3.19 -4.70 41.00
CA ASP A 107 -3.11 -6.16 41.07
C ASP A 107 -3.62 -6.81 39.76
N LEU A 108 -4.73 -6.27 39.22
CA LEU A 108 -5.27 -6.72 37.94
C LEU A 108 -4.30 -6.44 36.79
N TYR A 109 -3.68 -5.28 36.76
CA TYR A 109 -2.68 -4.96 35.71
C TYR A 109 -1.45 -5.87 35.80
N ALA A 110 -0.97 -6.15 37.02
CA ALA A 110 0.15 -7.08 37.21
C ALA A 110 -0.20 -8.51 36.74
N ALA A 111 -1.40 -8.98 37.07
CA ALA A 111 -1.92 -10.28 36.62
C ALA A 111 -2.08 -10.34 35.09
N PHE A 112 -2.59 -9.27 34.47
CA PHE A 112 -2.67 -9.14 33.01
C PHE A 112 -1.29 -9.25 32.34
N GLU A 113 -0.30 -8.48 32.80
CA GLU A 113 1.03 -8.51 32.23
C GLU A 113 1.74 -9.88 32.42
N GLN A 114 1.51 -10.51 33.57
CA GLN A 114 2.03 -11.87 33.81
C GLN A 114 1.40 -12.90 32.86
N LEU A 115 0.08 -12.87 32.69
CA LEU A 115 -0.64 -13.76 31.77
C LEU A 115 -0.23 -13.50 30.33
N LYS A 116 -0.14 -12.24 29.93
CA LYS A 116 0.32 -11.84 28.60
C LYS A 116 1.71 -12.39 28.26
N ARG A 117 2.66 -12.27 29.20
CA ARG A 117 4.02 -12.84 29.01
C ARG A 117 4.00 -14.35 28.90
N LYS A 118 3.20 -15.03 29.74
CA LYS A 118 3.05 -16.48 29.69
C LYS A 118 2.54 -16.95 28.32
N LEU A 119 1.45 -16.35 27.84
CA LEU A 119 0.81 -16.75 26.58
C LEU A 119 1.66 -16.36 25.36
N ALA A 120 2.39 -15.24 25.44
CA ALA A 120 3.35 -14.85 24.41
C ALA A 120 4.51 -15.86 24.27
N GLN A 121 5.04 -16.37 25.40
CA GLN A 121 6.08 -17.41 25.40
C GLN A 121 5.58 -18.72 24.79
N GLN A 122 4.28 -19.01 24.90
CA GLN A 122 3.63 -20.17 24.29
C GLN A 122 3.28 -19.99 22.81
N GLY A 123 3.51 -18.80 22.25
CA GLY A 123 3.27 -18.52 20.84
C GLY A 123 1.82 -18.21 20.46
N LEU A 124 0.90 -17.99 21.45
CA LEU A 124 -0.52 -17.76 21.15
C LEU A 124 -0.77 -16.43 20.37
N PHE A 125 0.19 -15.52 20.36
CA PHE A 125 0.07 -14.22 19.67
C PHE A 125 0.78 -14.19 18.31
N ASP A 126 1.30 -15.34 17.84
CA ASP A 126 2.02 -15.40 16.58
C ASP A 126 1.10 -15.02 15.41
N PRO A 127 1.47 -14.00 14.61
CA PRO A 127 0.71 -13.62 13.43
C PRO A 127 0.55 -14.75 12.40
N ALA A 128 1.49 -15.71 12.37
CA ALA A 128 1.42 -16.84 11.45
C ALA A 128 0.23 -17.77 11.74
N HIS A 129 -0.28 -17.76 12.98
CA HIS A 129 -1.43 -18.58 13.38
C HIS A 129 -2.78 -17.94 13.03
N LYS A 130 -2.80 -16.61 12.80
CA LYS A 130 -4.03 -15.87 12.54
C LYS A 130 -4.61 -16.21 11.18
N LYS A 131 -5.91 -16.49 11.17
CA LYS A 131 -6.66 -16.89 9.98
C LYS A 131 -7.15 -15.65 9.22
N PRO A 132 -7.15 -15.68 7.87
CA PRO A 132 -7.77 -14.63 7.09
C PRO A 132 -9.30 -14.68 7.28
N LEU A 133 -9.90 -13.49 7.36
CA LEU A 133 -11.36 -13.39 7.43
C LEU A 133 -11.99 -13.74 6.08
N PRO A 134 -13.16 -14.42 6.06
CA PRO A 134 -13.90 -14.67 4.84
C PRO A 134 -14.39 -13.33 4.23
N LYS A 135 -14.19 -13.15 2.93
CA LYS A 135 -14.64 -11.95 2.22
C LYS A 135 -16.17 -11.81 2.19
N PHE A 136 -16.89 -12.92 2.14
CA PHE A 136 -18.34 -12.98 2.04
C PHE A 136 -18.86 -14.04 3.00
N PRO A 137 -18.95 -13.75 4.31
CA PRO A 137 -19.44 -14.73 5.27
C PRO A 137 -20.95 -14.97 5.04
N GLY A 138 -21.32 -16.22 4.87
CA GLY A 138 -22.74 -16.62 4.78
C GLY A 138 -23.42 -16.59 6.14
N THR A 139 -22.69 -16.94 7.20
CA THR A 139 -23.20 -16.94 8.58
C THR A 139 -22.17 -16.36 9.54
N ILE A 140 -22.59 -15.41 10.39
CA ILE A 140 -21.78 -14.81 11.45
C ILE A 140 -22.34 -15.24 12.80
N GLY A 141 -21.49 -15.82 13.64
CA GLY A 141 -21.80 -16.10 15.04
C GLY A 141 -21.42 -14.92 15.94
N ILE A 142 -22.34 -14.41 16.73
CA ILE A 142 -22.08 -13.35 17.70
C ILE A 142 -22.14 -13.93 19.10
N ILE A 143 -21.03 -13.87 19.82
CA ILE A 143 -20.89 -14.34 21.21
C ILE A 143 -20.86 -13.11 22.11
N THR A 144 -21.99 -12.78 22.74
CA THR A 144 -22.19 -11.61 23.59
C THR A 144 -23.43 -11.77 24.46
N SER A 145 -23.71 -10.81 25.32
CA SER A 145 -24.94 -10.81 26.12
C SER A 145 -26.18 -10.54 25.26
N SER A 146 -27.29 -11.24 25.55
CA SER A 146 -28.54 -11.11 24.79
C SER A 146 -29.24 -9.75 24.94
N ALA A 147 -29.03 -9.06 26.04
CA ALA A 147 -29.73 -7.81 26.41
C ALA A 147 -28.86 -6.56 26.25
N GLY A 148 -27.64 -6.68 25.73
CA GLY A 148 -26.70 -5.57 25.62
C GLY A 148 -26.96 -4.65 24.42
N ALA A 149 -26.67 -3.35 24.55
CA ALA A 149 -26.72 -2.41 23.42
C ALA A 149 -25.81 -2.87 22.25
N ALA A 150 -24.69 -3.51 22.56
CA ALA A 150 -23.72 -4.00 21.60
C ALA A 150 -24.32 -4.96 20.55
N VAL A 151 -25.18 -5.90 20.96
CA VAL A 151 -25.82 -6.84 20.04
C VAL A 151 -26.76 -6.14 19.08
N HIS A 152 -27.54 -5.17 19.57
CA HIS A 152 -28.46 -4.39 18.72
C HIS A 152 -27.73 -3.54 17.70
N ASP A 153 -26.62 -2.93 18.11
CA ASP A 153 -25.78 -2.13 17.20
C ASP A 153 -25.12 -3.00 16.11
N MET A 154 -24.55 -4.14 16.50
CA MET A 154 -23.99 -5.10 15.52
C MET A 154 -25.05 -5.59 14.52
N LEU A 155 -26.23 -5.99 15.00
CA LEU A 155 -27.33 -6.46 14.13
C LEU A 155 -27.80 -5.37 13.16
N ARG A 156 -27.91 -4.13 13.66
CA ARG A 156 -28.30 -2.99 12.82
C ARG A 156 -27.29 -2.74 11.72
N ILE A 157 -25.99 -2.75 12.03
CA ILE A 157 -24.91 -2.53 11.09
C ILE A 157 -24.85 -3.66 10.06
N LEU A 158 -24.87 -4.93 10.48
CA LEU A 158 -24.83 -6.10 9.60
C LEU A 158 -26.02 -6.09 8.61
N ARG A 159 -27.23 -5.84 9.10
CA ARG A 159 -28.45 -5.74 8.25
C ARG A 159 -28.37 -4.63 7.22
N LYS A 160 -27.82 -3.46 7.61
CA LYS A 160 -27.69 -2.32 6.71
C LYS A 160 -26.58 -2.53 5.69
N ARG A 161 -25.43 -3.07 6.14
CA ARG A 161 -24.22 -3.15 5.33
C ARG A 161 -24.19 -4.36 4.41
N TYR A 162 -24.67 -5.52 4.89
CA TYR A 162 -24.68 -6.78 4.13
C TYR A 162 -25.85 -7.70 4.53
N PRO A 163 -27.04 -7.47 4.03
CA PRO A 163 -28.26 -8.22 4.44
C PRO A 163 -28.28 -9.67 4.01
N LEU A 164 -27.31 -10.12 3.20
CA LEU A 164 -27.21 -11.50 2.74
C LEU A 164 -26.63 -12.46 3.78
N THR A 165 -25.96 -11.94 4.82
CA THR A 165 -25.41 -12.76 5.89
C THR A 165 -26.47 -13.15 6.91
N GLN A 166 -26.44 -14.40 7.36
CA GLN A 166 -27.23 -14.85 8.50
C GLN A 166 -26.48 -14.55 9.79
N VAL A 167 -27.20 -14.16 10.85
CA VAL A 167 -26.61 -13.94 12.16
C VAL A 167 -27.12 -14.94 13.15
N ARG A 168 -26.23 -15.65 13.84
CA ARG A 168 -26.52 -16.55 14.93
C ARG A 168 -26.00 -15.99 16.22
N LEU A 169 -26.90 -15.68 17.16
CA LEU A 169 -26.53 -15.20 18.49
C LEU A 169 -26.29 -16.41 19.42
N LEU A 170 -25.12 -16.42 20.04
CA LEU A 170 -24.77 -17.31 21.15
C LEU A 170 -24.74 -16.48 22.42
N PRO A 171 -25.84 -16.45 23.20
CA PRO A 171 -25.93 -15.61 24.37
C PRO A 171 -25.08 -16.17 25.50
N VAL A 172 -24.22 -15.32 26.05
CA VAL A 172 -23.32 -15.64 27.18
C VAL A 172 -23.26 -14.47 28.16
N ARG A 173 -22.85 -14.72 29.38
CA ARG A 173 -22.42 -13.66 30.28
C ARG A 173 -21.09 -13.09 29.80
N VAL A 174 -20.95 -11.76 29.83
CA VAL A 174 -19.74 -11.06 29.37
C VAL A 174 -19.01 -10.36 30.51
N GLN A 175 -19.47 -10.59 31.75
CA GLN A 175 -18.87 -10.06 32.99
C GLN A 175 -19.18 -11.01 34.14
N GLY A 176 -18.38 -10.91 35.22
CA GLY A 176 -18.49 -11.77 36.39
C GLY A 176 -17.67 -13.05 36.28
N ALA A 177 -17.56 -13.81 37.37
CA ALA A 177 -16.64 -14.93 37.51
C ALA A 177 -16.93 -16.10 36.57
N GLU A 178 -18.17 -16.28 36.13
CA GLU A 178 -18.58 -17.40 35.27
C GLU A 178 -18.47 -17.07 33.76
N ALA A 179 -18.30 -15.77 33.41
CA ALA A 179 -18.26 -15.32 32.03
C ALA A 179 -17.13 -15.96 31.19
N PRO A 180 -15.88 -16.14 31.69
CA PRO A 180 -14.82 -16.77 30.91
C PRO A 180 -15.17 -18.19 30.45
N GLY A 181 -15.75 -18.98 31.36
CA GLY A 181 -16.17 -20.36 31.08
C GLY A 181 -17.27 -20.42 30.01
N GLU A 182 -18.28 -19.53 30.10
CA GLU A 182 -19.36 -19.46 29.10
C GLU A 182 -18.87 -19.01 27.73
N ILE A 183 -18.01 -17.99 27.67
CA ILE A 183 -17.42 -17.50 26.42
C ILE A 183 -16.62 -18.63 25.75
N ALA A 184 -15.73 -19.29 26.49
CA ALA A 184 -14.93 -20.38 25.99
C ALA A 184 -15.78 -21.56 25.50
N ALA A 185 -16.84 -21.91 26.27
CA ALA A 185 -17.77 -22.96 25.88
C ALA A 185 -18.55 -22.60 24.62
N ALA A 186 -19.00 -21.35 24.47
CA ALA A 186 -19.71 -20.88 23.28
C ALA A 186 -18.82 -20.92 22.02
N ILE A 187 -17.53 -20.55 22.13
CA ILE A 187 -16.57 -20.65 21.02
C ILE A 187 -16.39 -22.12 20.62
N ARG A 188 -16.15 -23.01 21.58
CA ARG A 188 -16.01 -24.45 21.30
C ARG A 188 -17.28 -25.06 20.71
N TYR A 189 -18.44 -24.68 21.22
CA TYR A 189 -19.73 -25.13 20.70
C TYR A 189 -19.94 -24.67 19.26
N ALA A 190 -19.65 -23.44 18.94
CA ALA A 190 -19.72 -22.92 17.59
C ALA A 190 -18.81 -23.66 16.62
N ASN A 191 -17.60 -24.01 17.06
CA ASN A 191 -16.64 -24.79 16.27
C ASN A 191 -17.10 -26.25 16.06
N TYR A 192 -17.51 -26.91 17.13
CA TYR A 192 -17.96 -28.31 17.07
C TYR A 192 -19.13 -28.52 16.09
N HIS A 193 -20.11 -27.61 16.13
CA HIS A 193 -21.27 -27.64 15.25
C HIS A 193 -21.11 -26.90 13.93
N ARG A 194 -19.95 -26.27 13.68
CA ARG A 194 -19.68 -25.40 12.48
C ARG A 194 -20.80 -24.42 12.26
N LEU A 195 -21.16 -23.67 13.30
CA LEU A 195 -22.35 -22.80 13.28
C LEU A 195 -22.18 -21.55 12.43
N ALA A 196 -20.97 -21.11 12.15
CA ALA A 196 -20.68 -19.85 11.47
C ALA A 196 -19.39 -19.93 10.66
N ASP A 197 -19.25 -19.04 9.70
CA ASP A 197 -18.03 -18.85 8.92
C ASP A 197 -17.07 -17.86 9.60
N LEU A 198 -17.61 -17.06 10.54
CA LEU A 198 -16.90 -16.02 11.29
C LEU A 198 -17.55 -15.87 12.66
N LEU A 199 -16.74 -15.71 13.71
CA LEU A 199 -17.21 -15.40 15.05
C LEU A 199 -16.84 -13.97 15.45
N ILE A 200 -17.76 -13.26 16.07
CA ILE A 200 -17.52 -12.00 16.76
C ILE A 200 -17.71 -12.25 18.24
N VAL A 201 -16.63 -12.07 19.01
CA VAL A 201 -16.63 -12.24 20.46
C VAL A 201 -16.41 -10.87 21.07
N GLY A 202 -17.33 -10.41 21.90
CA GLY A 202 -17.15 -9.08 22.46
C GLY A 202 -18.28 -8.61 23.39
N ARG A 203 -18.07 -7.41 23.92
CA ARG A 203 -19.05 -6.70 24.75
C ARG A 203 -19.00 -5.20 24.45
N GLY A 204 -20.04 -4.49 24.88
CA GLY A 204 -20.00 -3.03 24.96
C GLY A 204 -19.01 -2.55 26.01
N GLY A 205 -18.73 -1.27 26.06
CA GLY A 205 -17.84 -0.66 27.04
C GLY A 205 -18.21 -1.00 28.50
N GLY A 206 -17.27 -0.79 29.41
CA GLY A 206 -17.40 -1.06 30.83
C GLY A 206 -16.12 -0.73 31.59
N SER A 207 -16.07 -0.99 32.88
CA SER A 207 -14.84 -0.88 33.66
C SER A 207 -13.83 -1.97 33.31
N ILE A 208 -12.57 -1.77 33.72
CA ILE A 208 -11.51 -2.76 33.48
C ILE A 208 -11.83 -4.11 34.15
N GLU A 209 -12.51 -4.08 35.25
CA GLU A 209 -12.98 -5.28 35.95
C GLU A 209 -14.05 -6.02 35.14
N ASP A 210 -14.92 -5.29 34.47
CA ASP A 210 -15.94 -5.87 33.59
C ASP A 210 -15.32 -6.54 32.35
N LEU A 211 -14.19 -6.01 31.85
CA LEU A 211 -13.45 -6.55 30.71
C LEU A 211 -12.58 -7.75 31.09
N TRP A 212 -12.44 -8.02 32.40
CA TRP A 212 -11.53 -9.04 32.91
C TRP A 212 -11.87 -10.44 32.42
N ALA A 213 -13.13 -10.72 32.14
CA ALA A 213 -13.56 -11.99 31.58
C ALA A 213 -12.86 -12.37 30.26
N PHE A 214 -12.38 -11.37 29.52
CA PHE A 214 -11.64 -11.55 28.26
C PHE A 214 -10.11 -11.61 28.45
N ASN A 215 -9.65 -11.45 29.70
CA ASN A 215 -8.26 -11.65 30.11
C ASN A 215 -8.04 -13.03 30.77
N ASP A 216 -8.89 -13.99 30.45
CA ASP A 216 -8.83 -15.34 31.01
C ASP A 216 -8.12 -16.31 30.04
N GLU A 217 -7.33 -17.21 30.63
CA GLU A 217 -6.56 -18.20 29.87
C GLU A 217 -7.46 -19.17 29.07
N GLN A 218 -8.64 -19.54 29.62
CA GLN A 218 -9.56 -20.43 28.94
C GLN A 218 -10.14 -19.81 27.67
N VAL A 219 -10.43 -18.51 27.70
CA VAL A 219 -10.91 -17.75 26.54
C VAL A 219 -9.80 -17.64 25.50
N ALA A 220 -8.57 -17.33 25.93
CA ALA A 220 -7.41 -17.27 25.05
C ALA A 220 -7.21 -18.58 24.28
N TYR A 221 -7.20 -19.71 24.97
CA TYR A 221 -7.08 -21.02 24.29
C TYR A 221 -8.28 -21.36 23.40
N ALA A 222 -9.50 -21.04 23.81
CA ALA A 222 -10.67 -21.29 23.00
C ALA A 222 -10.64 -20.51 21.67
N ILE A 223 -10.12 -19.26 21.68
CA ILE A 223 -9.90 -18.46 20.47
C ILE A 223 -8.76 -19.05 19.63
N TYR A 224 -7.65 -19.40 20.25
CA TYR A 224 -6.49 -19.98 19.56
C TYR A 224 -6.81 -21.30 18.84
N GLU A 225 -7.51 -22.21 19.51
CA GLU A 225 -7.93 -23.51 18.99
C GLU A 225 -9.09 -23.42 17.98
N SER A 226 -9.75 -22.28 17.88
CA SER A 226 -10.90 -22.11 16.99
C SER A 226 -10.50 -22.35 15.54
N GLN A 227 -11.27 -23.17 14.82
CA GLN A 227 -11.12 -23.34 13.37
C GLN A 227 -11.83 -22.21 12.60
N ILE A 228 -12.85 -21.62 13.21
CA ILE A 228 -13.59 -20.49 12.67
C ILE A 228 -12.81 -19.23 13.01
N PRO A 229 -12.55 -18.32 12.07
CA PRO A 229 -11.93 -17.03 12.35
C PRO A 229 -12.69 -16.23 13.41
N VAL A 230 -11.97 -15.58 14.31
CA VAL A 230 -12.54 -14.85 15.44
C VAL A 230 -12.15 -13.37 15.38
N ILE A 231 -13.15 -12.48 15.44
CA ILE A 231 -12.97 -11.06 15.69
C ILE A 231 -13.21 -10.79 17.18
N SER A 232 -12.23 -10.23 17.87
CA SER A 232 -12.40 -9.70 19.23
C SER A 232 -12.88 -8.26 19.18
N ALA A 233 -13.91 -7.95 19.98
CA ALA A 233 -14.56 -6.64 20.03
C ALA A 233 -14.92 -6.28 21.48
N VAL A 234 -13.90 -6.17 22.33
CA VAL A 234 -14.11 -6.16 23.79
C VAL A 234 -14.02 -4.77 24.40
N GLY A 235 -13.30 -3.85 23.85
CA GLY A 235 -13.08 -2.55 24.49
C GLY A 235 -12.96 -1.40 23.50
N HIS A 236 -12.76 -0.21 24.02
CA HIS A 236 -12.36 0.96 23.23
C HIS A 236 -10.84 0.93 22.95
N GLU A 237 -10.33 1.86 22.16
CA GLU A 237 -8.91 1.88 21.74
C GLU A 237 -7.88 1.69 22.86
N PRO A 238 -8.03 2.29 24.08
CA PRO A 238 -7.03 2.14 25.13
C PRO A 238 -7.11 0.79 25.88
N ASP A 239 -8.24 0.07 25.80
CA ASP A 239 -8.53 -1.10 26.62
C ASP A 239 -8.26 -2.38 25.85
N VAL A 240 -7.01 -2.81 25.79
CA VAL A 240 -6.61 -4.05 25.08
C VAL A 240 -6.65 -5.24 26.03
N THR A 241 -7.34 -6.29 25.62
CA THR A 241 -7.46 -7.55 26.36
C THR A 241 -6.61 -8.67 25.77
N ILE A 242 -6.43 -9.78 26.53
CA ILE A 242 -5.75 -10.98 26.05
C ILE A 242 -6.47 -11.54 24.81
N SER A 243 -7.80 -11.52 24.78
CA SER A 243 -8.58 -11.94 23.62
C SER A 243 -8.21 -11.18 22.35
N ASP A 244 -7.89 -9.88 22.46
CA ASP A 244 -7.50 -9.04 21.31
C ASP A 244 -6.15 -9.44 20.72
N PHE A 245 -5.22 -9.93 21.56
CA PHE A 245 -3.93 -10.41 21.09
C PHE A 245 -4.04 -11.75 20.36
N VAL A 246 -4.90 -12.65 20.86
CA VAL A 246 -5.06 -14.01 20.34
C VAL A 246 -5.98 -14.04 19.12
N ALA A 247 -7.01 -13.21 19.06
CA ALA A 247 -7.97 -13.18 17.95
C ALA A 247 -7.32 -12.92 16.60
N ASP A 248 -7.94 -13.42 15.54
CA ASP A 248 -7.50 -13.25 14.17
C ASP A 248 -7.55 -11.78 13.75
N LEU A 249 -8.56 -11.05 14.23
CA LEU A 249 -8.67 -9.59 14.08
C LEU A 249 -9.18 -8.94 15.35
N ARG A 250 -8.60 -7.79 15.71
CA ARG A 250 -9.12 -6.90 16.76
C ARG A 250 -9.99 -5.82 16.15
N ALA A 251 -11.14 -5.58 16.72
CA ALA A 251 -11.99 -4.42 16.45
C ALA A 251 -12.05 -3.51 17.69
N ALA A 252 -12.00 -2.20 17.48
CA ALA A 252 -12.02 -1.22 18.59
C ALA A 252 -13.36 -1.15 19.31
N THR A 253 -14.45 -1.59 18.65
CA THR A 253 -15.81 -1.62 19.23
C THR A 253 -16.62 -2.74 18.58
N PRO A 254 -17.71 -3.21 19.21
CA PRO A 254 -18.64 -4.16 18.61
C PRO A 254 -19.21 -3.68 17.25
N SER A 255 -19.49 -2.39 17.13
CA SER A 255 -19.94 -1.77 15.89
C SER A 255 -18.89 -1.88 14.78
N ASN A 256 -17.63 -1.59 15.12
CA ASN A 256 -16.51 -1.72 14.19
C ASN A 256 -16.27 -3.19 13.78
N ALA A 257 -16.45 -4.15 14.73
CA ALA A 257 -16.38 -5.57 14.40
C ALA A 257 -17.41 -5.97 13.35
N ALA A 258 -18.63 -5.48 13.46
CA ALA A 258 -19.68 -5.74 12.47
C ALA A 258 -19.35 -5.12 11.09
N GLU A 259 -18.70 -3.97 11.06
CA GLU A 259 -18.23 -3.35 9.81
C GLU A 259 -17.10 -4.13 9.15
N LEU A 260 -16.14 -4.60 9.95
CA LEU A 260 -14.99 -5.37 9.46
C LEU A 260 -15.37 -6.80 9.03
N ALA A 261 -16.44 -7.35 9.63
CA ALA A 261 -16.92 -8.70 9.36
C ALA A 261 -17.52 -8.89 7.97
N VAL A 262 -18.02 -7.83 7.34
CA VAL A 262 -18.76 -7.92 6.07
C VAL A 262 -18.34 -6.82 5.10
N PRO A 263 -18.41 -7.09 3.79
CA PRO A 263 -18.19 -6.05 2.79
C PRO A 263 -19.35 -5.04 2.79
N ASP A 264 -19.11 -3.89 2.18
CA ASP A 264 -20.15 -2.88 1.98
C ASP A 264 -20.96 -3.18 0.70
N GLN A 265 -22.27 -3.42 0.87
CA GLN A 265 -23.16 -3.75 -0.23
C GLN A 265 -23.21 -2.65 -1.30
N ASP A 266 -23.17 -1.38 -0.90
CA ASP A 266 -23.26 -0.27 -1.86
C ASP A 266 -22.00 -0.19 -2.70
N SER A 267 -20.84 -0.38 -2.10
CA SER A 267 -19.56 -0.49 -2.81
C SER A 267 -19.54 -1.68 -3.78
N LEU A 268 -20.10 -2.83 -3.38
CA LEU A 268 -20.18 -4.00 -4.26
C LEU A 268 -21.11 -3.74 -5.45
N ARG A 269 -22.25 -3.10 -5.24
CA ARG A 269 -23.18 -2.70 -6.33
C ARG A 269 -22.52 -1.75 -7.31
N GLN A 270 -21.84 -0.70 -6.80
CA GLN A 270 -21.12 0.25 -7.66
C GLN A 270 -20.04 -0.45 -8.49
N ASN A 271 -19.30 -1.41 -7.90
CA ASN A 271 -18.32 -2.19 -8.63
C ASN A 271 -18.96 -3.04 -9.73
N LEU A 272 -20.08 -3.71 -9.45
CA LEU A 272 -20.82 -4.47 -10.46
C LEU A 272 -21.35 -3.59 -11.60
N ASP A 273 -21.90 -2.43 -11.27
CA ASP A 273 -22.39 -1.46 -12.27
C ASP A 273 -21.25 -0.94 -13.14
N SER A 274 -20.10 -0.62 -12.55
CA SER A 274 -18.91 -0.19 -13.28
C SER A 274 -18.36 -1.27 -14.21
N MET A 275 -18.32 -2.52 -13.73
CA MET A 275 -17.91 -3.67 -14.55
C MET A 275 -18.90 -3.93 -15.69
N SER A 276 -20.19 -3.84 -15.44
CA SER A 276 -21.23 -3.96 -16.46
C SER A 276 -21.10 -2.88 -17.54
N ALA A 277 -20.90 -1.62 -17.13
CA ALA A 277 -20.68 -0.52 -18.05
C ALA A 277 -19.40 -0.71 -18.88
N ALA A 278 -18.31 -1.14 -18.25
CA ALA A 278 -17.04 -1.42 -18.94
C ALA A 278 -17.21 -2.56 -19.97
N MET A 279 -17.92 -3.63 -19.63
CA MET A 279 -18.27 -4.72 -20.55
C MET A 279 -19.07 -4.21 -21.76
N ALA A 280 -20.09 -3.39 -21.53
CA ALA A 280 -20.93 -2.83 -22.60
C ALA A 280 -20.08 -1.98 -23.56
N VAL A 281 -19.20 -1.13 -23.04
CA VAL A 281 -18.27 -0.31 -23.85
C VAL A 281 -17.29 -1.19 -24.65
N ALA A 282 -16.70 -2.21 -24.03
CA ALA A 282 -15.78 -3.13 -24.68
C ALA A 282 -16.47 -3.90 -25.82
N PHE A 283 -17.68 -4.40 -25.58
CA PHE A 283 -18.49 -5.09 -26.59
C PHE A 283 -18.85 -4.18 -27.78
N ASP A 284 -19.33 -2.94 -27.49
CA ASP A 284 -19.65 -1.97 -28.55
C ASP A 284 -18.40 -1.63 -29.40
N ARG A 285 -17.24 -1.48 -28.74
CA ARG A 285 -15.95 -1.26 -29.43
C ARG A 285 -15.60 -2.41 -30.38
N GLN A 286 -15.73 -3.66 -29.93
CA GLN A 286 -15.48 -4.83 -30.75
C GLN A 286 -16.46 -4.92 -31.92
N LEU A 287 -17.74 -4.66 -31.66
CA LEU A 287 -18.76 -4.69 -32.69
C LEU A 287 -18.54 -3.60 -33.75
N LYS A 288 -18.18 -2.39 -33.33
CA LYS A 288 -17.83 -1.29 -34.26
C LYS A 288 -16.61 -1.63 -35.10
N ALA A 289 -15.56 -2.17 -34.47
CA ALA A 289 -14.36 -2.60 -35.20
C ALA A 289 -14.65 -3.71 -36.22
N ALA A 290 -15.44 -4.72 -35.86
CA ALA A 290 -15.85 -5.78 -36.77
C ALA A 290 -16.70 -5.24 -37.93
N ARG A 291 -17.66 -4.35 -37.65
CA ARG A 291 -18.46 -3.70 -38.70
C ARG A 291 -17.60 -2.82 -39.61
N GLN A 292 -16.64 -2.09 -39.09
CA GLN A 292 -15.72 -1.30 -39.90
C GLN A 292 -14.86 -2.18 -40.78
N HIS A 293 -14.33 -3.28 -40.22
CA HIS A 293 -13.55 -4.27 -41.00
C HIS A 293 -14.38 -4.89 -42.13
N LEU A 294 -15.64 -5.28 -41.84
CA LEU A 294 -16.54 -5.79 -42.86
C LEU A 294 -16.80 -4.76 -43.97
N ARG A 295 -17.06 -3.47 -43.59
CA ARG A 295 -17.21 -2.39 -44.57
C ARG A 295 -15.95 -2.23 -45.44
N MET A 296 -14.78 -2.20 -44.86
CA MET A 296 -13.52 -2.09 -45.63
C MET A 296 -13.36 -3.25 -46.62
N LEU A 297 -13.66 -4.48 -46.19
CA LEU A 297 -13.61 -5.64 -47.07
C LEU A 297 -14.66 -5.54 -48.19
N SER A 298 -15.91 -5.23 -47.87
CA SER A 298 -17.00 -5.12 -48.85
C SER A 298 -16.79 -3.99 -49.86
N GLN A 299 -16.08 -2.92 -49.46
CA GLN A 299 -15.74 -1.78 -50.32
C GLN A 299 -14.38 -1.95 -51.03
N SER A 300 -13.67 -3.05 -50.79
CA SER A 300 -12.38 -3.27 -51.48
C SER A 300 -12.61 -3.40 -53.02
N PRO A 301 -11.77 -2.77 -53.84
CA PRO A 301 -11.87 -2.86 -55.31
C PRO A 301 -11.89 -4.28 -55.84
N ALA A 302 -11.18 -5.19 -55.14
CA ALA A 302 -11.13 -6.60 -55.50
C ALA A 302 -12.48 -7.33 -55.35
N LEU A 303 -13.31 -6.93 -54.35
CA LEU A 303 -14.62 -7.54 -54.15
C LEU A 303 -15.75 -6.80 -54.91
N GLN A 304 -15.62 -5.47 -55.07
CA GLN A 304 -16.63 -4.68 -55.83
C GLN A 304 -16.54 -4.91 -57.32
N SER A 305 -15.34 -5.00 -57.91
CA SER A 305 -15.09 -5.24 -59.30
C SER A 305 -13.85 -6.10 -59.49
N PRO A 306 -13.96 -7.42 -59.36
CA PRO A 306 -12.82 -8.32 -59.51
C PRO A 306 -12.16 -8.18 -60.89
N THR A 307 -12.95 -8.02 -61.96
CA THR A 307 -12.46 -7.79 -63.32
C THR A 307 -11.71 -6.46 -63.45
N GLY A 308 -12.29 -5.36 -62.95
CA GLY A 308 -11.64 -4.05 -62.96
C GLY A 308 -10.35 -4.02 -62.14
N TYR A 309 -10.28 -4.76 -61.03
CA TYR A 309 -9.07 -4.91 -60.24
C TYR A 309 -7.96 -5.64 -61.02
N LEU A 310 -8.33 -6.73 -61.71
CA LEU A 310 -7.40 -7.49 -62.57
C LEU A 310 -6.90 -6.65 -63.75
N GLU A 311 -7.79 -5.95 -64.44
CA GLU A 311 -7.44 -5.02 -65.54
C GLU A 311 -6.45 -3.93 -65.12
N HIS A 312 -6.67 -3.35 -63.93
CA HIS A 312 -5.76 -2.35 -63.39
C HIS A 312 -4.37 -2.96 -63.09
N ARG A 313 -4.33 -4.16 -62.55
CA ARG A 313 -3.08 -4.89 -62.29
C ARG A 313 -2.36 -5.25 -63.58
N GLU A 314 -3.09 -5.69 -64.59
CA GLU A 314 -2.54 -5.98 -65.93
C GLU A 314 -1.93 -4.74 -66.55
N LYS A 315 -2.62 -3.60 -66.57
CA LYS A 315 -2.08 -2.31 -67.03
C LYS A 315 -0.82 -1.89 -66.27
N SER A 316 -0.81 -2.06 -64.96
CA SER A 316 0.37 -1.75 -64.17
C SER A 316 1.55 -2.66 -64.49
N LEU A 317 1.31 -3.94 -64.73
CA LEU A 317 2.31 -4.91 -65.09
C LEU A 317 2.88 -4.59 -66.49
N GLN A 318 2.02 -4.23 -67.44
CA GLN A 318 2.42 -3.84 -68.79
C GLN A 318 3.26 -2.56 -68.79
N LEU A 319 2.91 -1.57 -67.93
CA LEU A 319 3.73 -0.37 -67.78
C LEU A 319 5.12 -0.70 -67.22
N LEU A 320 5.20 -1.57 -66.22
CA LEU A 320 6.48 -1.99 -65.63
C LEU A 320 7.31 -2.78 -66.64
N ALA A 321 6.69 -3.66 -67.42
CA ALA A 321 7.39 -4.41 -68.52
C ALA A 321 7.97 -3.45 -69.55
N ASN A 322 7.18 -2.44 -69.96
CA ASN A 322 7.67 -1.42 -70.91
C ASN A 322 8.83 -0.58 -70.38
N ARG A 323 8.73 -0.20 -69.07
CA ARG A 323 9.83 0.52 -68.38
C ARG A 323 11.11 -0.34 -68.34
N LEU A 324 10.96 -1.62 -68.01
CA LEU A 324 12.10 -2.57 -67.99
C LEU A 324 12.78 -2.69 -69.38
N ALA A 325 11.97 -2.89 -70.42
CA ALA A 325 12.48 -2.97 -71.82
C ALA A 325 13.24 -1.69 -72.20
N THR A 326 12.61 -0.51 -71.93
CA THR A 326 13.27 0.80 -72.21
C THR A 326 14.57 0.98 -71.47
N ALA A 327 14.58 0.59 -70.14
CA ALA A 327 15.80 0.68 -69.33
C ALA A 327 16.89 -0.25 -69.81
N GLN A 328 16.50 -1.44 -70.24
CA GLN A 328 17.43 -2.42 -70.83
C GLN A 328 18.05 -1.89 -72.19
N ASP A 329 17.23 -1.34 -73.01
CA ASP A 329 17.70 -0.74 -74.30
C ASP A 329 18.68 0.41 -74.08
N ARG A 330 18.33 1.29 -73.11
CA ARG A 330 19.26 2.37 -72.74
C ARG A 330 20.58 1.86 -72.17
N ASN A 331 20.55 0.83 -71.34
CA ASN A 331 21.75 0.22 -70.78
C ASN A 331 22.64 -0.39 -71.86
N VAL A 332 22.03 -1.15 -72.79
CA VAL A 332 22.74 -1.75 -73.93
C VAL A 332 23.33 -0.65 -74.80
N HIS A 333 22.56 0.37 -75.15
CA HIS A 333 23.03 1.52 -75.93
C HIS A 333 24.19 2.25 -75.21
N GLN A 334 24.13 2.53 -74.01
CA GLN A 334 25.22 3.15 -73.21
C GLN A 334 26.46 2.30 -73.18
N LYS A 335 26.33 0.97 -72.98
CA LYS A 335 27.47 0.05 -73.03
C LYS A 335 28.08 0.00 -74.41
N LYS A 336 27.24 -0.01 -75.46
CA LYS A 336 27.70 0.00 -76.90
C LYS A 336 28.45 1.33 -77.16
N GLN A 337 27.96 2.46 -76.75
CA GLN A 337 28.65 3.77 -76.88
C GLN A 337 29.99 3.80 -76.15
N ARG A 338 30.05 3.28 -74.97
CA ARG A 338 31.32 3.16 -74.21
C ARG A 338 32.32 2.25 -74.87
N TYR A 339 31.82 1.15 -75.43
CA TYR A 339 32.67 0.22 -76.21
C TYR A 339 33.23 0.90 -77.43
N ILE A 340 32.40 1.58 -78.23
CA ILE A 340 32.84 2.31 -79.44
C ILE A 340 33.87 3.41 -79.04
N ALA A 341 33.60 4.16 -77.99
CA ALA A 341 34.52 5.18 -77.53
C ALA A 341 35.87 4.60 -77.07
N ALA A 342 35.85 3.44 -76.40
CA ALA A 342 37.07 2.75 -75.95
C ALA A 342 37.88 2.23 -77.16
N VAL A 343 37.17 1.64 -78.11
CA VAL A 343 37.83 1.18 -79.39
C VAL A 343 38.44 2.37 -80.14
N SER A 344 37.71 3.46 -80.36
CA SER A 344 38.19 4.64 -81.00
C SER A 344 39.40 5.28 -80.24
N LYS A 345 39.42 5.24 -78.97
CA LYS A 345 40.58 5.73 -78.18
C LYS A 345 41.80 4.84 -78.35
N LEU A 346 41.58 3.53 -78.32
CA LEU A 346 42.65 2.54 -78.59
C LEU A 346 43.23 2.71 -79.97
N ASP A 347 42.36 2.91 -80.98
CA ASP A 347 42.73 3.12 -82.38
C ASP A 347 43.55 4.41 -82.60
N ALA A 348 43.14 5.49 -81.85
CA ALA A 348 43.84 6.78 -81.85
C ALA A 348 45.25 6.68 -81.25
N MET A 349 45.46 5.77 -80.31
CA MET A 349 46.72 5.55 -79.58
C MET A 349 47.63 4.54 -80.31
N SER A 350 47.18 3.96 -81.45
CA SER A 350 48.01 3.01 -82.22
C SER A 350 49.18 3.73 -82.89
N PRO A 351 50.45 3.39 -82.61
CA PRO A 351 51.62 4.02 -83.19
C PRO A 351 51.66 3.88 -84.73
N LEU A 352 51.16 2.75 -85.21
CA LEU A 352 51.12 2.48 -86.67
C LEU A 352 50.23 3.47 -87.45
N LYS A 353 49.06 3.83 -86.87
CA LYS A 353 48.15 4.83 -87.47
C LYS A 353 48.69 6.27 -87.41
N VAL A 354 49.54 6.57 -86.46
CA VAL A 354 50.21 7.88 -86.40
C VAL A 354 51.19 7.96 -87.60
N LEU A 355 51.90 6.88 -87.90
CA LEU A 355 52.82 6.81 -89.08
C LEU A 355 52.05 6.92 -90.35
N THR A 356 50.88 6.25 -90.53
CA THR A 356 50.09 6.33 -91.82
C THR A 356 49.50 7.70 -92.07
N ARG A 357 49.43 8.62 -91.10
CA ARG A 357 48.99 10.02 -91.24
C ARG A 357 50.09 10.94 -91.73
N GLY A 358 51.27 10.38 -92.02
CA GLY A 358 52.39 11.16 -92.53
C GLY A 358 53.36 11.64 -91.44
N TYR A 359 53.16 11.22 -90.19
CA TYR A 359 54.17 11.44 -89.14
C TYR A 359 55.26 10.36 -89.29
N SER A 360 56.47 10.71 -88.92
CA SER A 360 57.59 9.80 -88.84
C SER A 360 58.15 9.74 -87.44
N MET A 361 58.70 8.60 -87.07
CA MET A 361 59.33 8.43 -85.75
C MET A 361 60.86 8.36 -85.96
N ALA A 362 61.57 9.38 -85.50
CA ALA A 362 63.02 9.43 -85.50
C ALA A 362 63.58 8.67 -84.27
N GLN A 363 64.59 7.77 -84.58
CA GLN A 363 65.29 7.02 -83.52
C GLN A 363 66.80 7.17 -83.74
N THR A 364 67.57 7.13 -82.69
CA THR A 364 69.03 6.97 -82.75
C THR A 364 69.38 5.55 -83.12
N GLU A 365 70.62 5.29 -83.50
CA GLU A 365 71.08 3.92 -83.85
C GLU A 365 70.85 2.89 -82.74
N ASP A 366 70.80 3.37 -81.45
CA ASP A 366 70.53 2.54 -80.30
C ASP A 366 69.02 2.25 -80.10
N GLY A 367 68.14 2.68 -81.04
CA GLY A 367 66.70 2.44 -80.98
C GLY A 367 65.94 3.43 -80.05
N THR A 368 66.58 4.44 -79.48
CA THR A 368 65.94 5.43 -78.59
C THR A 368 65.18 6.49 -79.41
N VAL A 369 63.93 6.69 -79.16
CA VAL A 369 63.06 7.64 -79.86
C VAL A 369 63.50 9.06 -79.57
N VAL A 370 63.85 9.82 -80.61
CA VAL A 370 64.21 11.25 -80.48
C VAL A 370 62.97 12.11 -80.31
N ARG A 371 62.86 12.69 -79.15
CA ARG A 371 61.73 13.55 -78.80
C ARG A 371 62.08 15.08 -78.71
N SER A 372 63.39 15.35 -78.69
CA SER A 372 63.89 16.72 -78.56
C SER A 372 65.14 16.85 -79.43
N VAL A 373 65.32 18.05 -79.98
CA VAL A 373 66.51 18.42 -80.80
C VAL A 373 67.80 18.26 -80.02
N GLY A 374 67.77 18.40 -78.68
CA GLY A 374 68.89 18.23 -77.74
C GLY A 374 69.44 16.81 -77.70
N GLN A 375 68.65 15.78 -78.10
CA GLN A 375 69.02 14.38 -77.98
C GLN A 375 69.87 13.84 -79.10
N VAL A 376 70.15 14.63 -80.11
CA VAL A 376 70.96 14.19 -81.28
C VAL A 376 72.06 15.20 -81.52
N GLU A 377 73.19 14.75 -82.08
CA GLU A 377 74.35 15.65 -82.40
C GLU A 377 74.45 15.90 -83.90
N LEU A 378 75.16 16.97 -84.31
CA LEU A 378 75.40 17.28 -85.71
C LEU A 378 76.31 16.17 -86.27
N GLY A 379 75.91 15.60 -87.40
CA GLY A 379 76.58 14.47 -88.04
C GLY A 379 76.14 13.09 -87.57
N GLN A 380 75.29 13.04 -86.53
CA GLN A 380 74.78 11.77 -86.01
C GLN A 380 73.77 11.15 -86.97
N ARG A 381 73.93 9.85 -87.24
CA ARG A 381 72.93 9.11 -87.97
C ARG A 381 71.72 8.80 -87.18
N ILE A 382 70.55 9.01 -87.73
CA ILE A 382 69.27 8.71 -87.16
C ILE A 382 68.48 7.85 -88.12
N GLN A 383 67.62 7.01 -87.58
CA GLN A 383 66.71 6.16 -88.29
C GLN A 383 65.30 6.77 -88.24
N ILE A 384 64.70 7.04 -89.38
CA ILE A 384 63.36 7.59 -89.48
C ILE A 384 62.41 6.49 -89.92
N SER A 385 61.53 6.03 -89.03
CA SER A 385 60.52 5.02 -89.38
C SER A 385 59.29 5.73 -89.99
N LEU A 386 58.93 5.31 -91.16
CA LEU A 386 57.73 5.70 -91.92
C LEU A 386 56.71 4.55 -91.89
N SER A 387 55.51 4.75 -92.44
CA SER A 387 54.45 3.74 -92.47
C SER A 387 54.80 2.46 -93.30
N ASP A 388 55.69 2.60 -94.22
CA ASP A 388 56.07 1.59 -95.27
C ASP A 388 57.52 1.19 -95.18
N GLY A 389 58.31 1.75 -94.33
CA GLY A 389 59.72 1.42 -94.21
C GLY A 389 60.52 2.35 -93.35
N THR A 390 61.86 2.19 -93.38
CA THR A 390 62.77 2.99 -92.57
C THR A 390 63.80 3.67 -93.41
N ILE A 391 64.06 4.95 -93.20
CA ILE A 391 65.07 5.73 -93.88
C ILE A 391 66.18 6.10 -92.92
N GLY A 392 67.43 5.84 -93.30
CA GLY A 392 68.59 6.38 -92.59
C GLY A 392 68.85 7.84 -93.06
N ALA A 393 68.93 8.72 -92.09
CA ALA A 393 69.21 10.15 -92.27
C ALA A 393 70.37 10.59 -91.39
N THR A 394 71.05 11.67 -91.80
CA THR A 394 72.13 12.27 -91.00
C THR A 394 71.74 13.67 -90.64
N VAL A 395 71.90 14.05 -89.39
CA VAL A 395 71.51 15.40 -88.81
C VAL A 395 72.47 16.44 -89.38
N MET A 396 72.02 17.19 -90.36
CA MET A 396 72.83 18.25 -90.99
C MET A 396 72.78 19.58 -90.28
N LYS A 397 71.65 19.88 -89.59
CA LYS A 397 71.46 21.16 -88.91
C LYS A 397 70.54 20.95 -87.71
N LYS A 398 70.79 21.68 -86.61
CA LYS A 398 69.93 21.76 -85.41
C LYS A 398 69.41 23.17 -85.31
N GLU A 399 68.08 23.29 -85.12
CA GLU A 399 67.45 24.55 -84.80
C GLU A 399 66.42 24.27 -83.67
N GLU A 400 66.53 24.96 -82.54
CA GLU A 400 65.55 24.88 -81.54
C GLU A 400 64.37 25.80 -81.85
N ALA A 401 63.19 25.29 -81.74
CA ALA A 401 62.00 26.14 -81.89
C ALA A 401 61.90 27.13 -80.74
N LYS A 402 61.77 28.40 -81.08
CA LYS A 402 61.54 29.48 -80.14
C LYS A 402 60.16 29.32 -79.46
#